data_9cddcc9e52b23e308c4915c06597bca7
#
_entry.id   9cddcc9e52b23e308c4915c06597bca7
#
_cell.length_a   1.000
_cell.length_b   1.000
_cell.length_c   1.000
_cell.angle_alpha   90.00
_cell.angle_beta   90.00
_cell.angle_gamma   90.00
#
_symmetry.space_group_name_H-M   'P 1'
#
loop_
_entity.id
_entity.type
_entity.pdbx_description
1 polymer ?
#
loop_
_entity_poly.entity_id
_entity_poly.type
_entity_poly.pdbx_seq_one_letter_code
_entity_poly.pdbx_strand_id
1 'polypeptide(L)'
;MKKYLFLLLCVCGAAFAYAQEPEMAAIPDDSYYDQTVKQRFPVFGQFKETYFITGIPANTTTVDKHNADIRFQVSLALRLFRTENVDILGTYTETGVWNVYDTSSPLVENAFNPGLCVYWFADPKWDFLFGVSHQSNGYVNEKSRSVNTAYAEAIYSPIKDLQLGGKLWYGYYEHIPGLPHYFKRRGFGAVWATYRAFDNRLNFTALVNPSNTFKNYNLEFNLSYRLSDKGTFLPAIFAQFRSGYCETLLNFNKYESHIRVGFALELKHGYNSSIH
;
A
#
# COMPACT_ATOMS: atom_id res chain seq x y z
N MET A 1 5.92 -6.01 23.30
CA MET A 1 5.20 -6.72 22.23
C MET A 1 3.72 -6.97 22.55
N LYS A 2 3.31 -7.53 23.69
CA LYS A 2 1.88 -7.82 24.00
C LYS A 2 0.94 -6.59 24.00
N LYS A 3 1.42 -5.38 24.32
CA LYS A 3 0.60 -4.17 24.39
C LYS A 3 0.17 -3.64 23.01
N TYR A 4 0.98 -3.80 21.97
CA TYR A 4 0.68 -3.29 20.63
C TYR A 4 -0.23 -4.22 19.83
N LEU A 5 -0.15 -5.53 20.07
CA LEU A 5 -1.07 -6.51 19.49
C LEU A 5 -2.51 -6.27 19.99
N PHE A 6 -2.66 -5.84 21.26
CA PHE A 6 -3.98 -5.53 21.83
C PHE A 6 -4.58 -4.26 21.24
N LEU A 7 -3.75 -3.24 20.94
CA LEU A 7 -4.21 -2.02 20.28
C LEU A 7 -4.69 -2.28 18.85
N LEU A 8 -3.99 -3.12 18.09
CA LEU A 8 -4.37 -3.53 16.75
C LEU A 8 -5.72 -4.29 16.75
N LEU A 9 -5.91 -5.20 17.70
CA LEU A 9 -7.17 -5.94 17.87
C LEU A 9 -8.32 -5.05 18.31
N CYS A 10 -8.08 -4.02 19.13
CA CYS A 10 -9.12 -3.05 19.54
C CYS A 10 -9.54 -2.14 18.39
N VAL A 11 -8.60 -1.69 17.54
CA VAL A 11 -8.91 -0.90 16.33
C VAL A 11 -9.71 -1.73 15.32
N CYS A 12 -9.35 -2.98 15.12
CA CYS A 12 -10.10 -3.90 14.26
C CYS A 12 -11.50 -4.21 14.83
N GLY A 13 -11.63 -4.38 16.14
CA GLY A 13 -12.91 -4.65 16.81
C GLY A 13 -13.89 -3.46 16.75
N ALA A 14 -13.40 -2.24 16.91
CA ALA A 14 -14.21 -1.03 16.78
C ALA A 14 -14.68 -0.80 15.33
N ALA A 15 -13.87 -1.18 14.34
CA ALA A 15 -14.24 -1.12 12.93
C ALA A 15 -15.36 -2.11 12.58
N PHE A 16 -15.40 -3.29 13.23
CA PHE A 16 -16.47 -4.28 13.02
C PHE A 16 -17.84 -3.82 13.54
N ALA A 17 -17.89 -3.05 14.62
CA ALA A 17 -19.15 -2.56 15.20
C ALA A 17 -19.79 -1.43 14.37
N TYR A 18 -19.02 -0.72 13.54
CA TYR A 18 -19.52 0.41 12.75
C TYR A 18 -19.89 0.04 11.29
N ALA A 19 -19.63 -1.20 10.87
CA ALA A 19 -19.85 -1.66 9.49
C ALA A 19 -21.30 -2.09 9.17
N GLN A 20 -22.26 -1.88 10.06
CA GLN A 20 -23.68 -2.07 9.76
C GLN A 20 -24.29 -0.77 9.23
N GLU A 21 -23.96 -0.40 7.99
CA GLU A 21 -24.80 0.53 7.24
C GLU A 21 -25.98 -0.22 6.61
N PRO A 22 -27.17 0.42 6.50
CA PRO A 22 -28.34 -0.21 5.90
C PRO A 22 -28.04 -0.58 4.44
N GLU A 23 -28.53 -1.75 4.07
CA GLU A 23 -28.49 -2.34 2.73
C GLU A 23 -28.91 -1.31 1.67
N MET A 24 -27.94 -0.75 0.94
CA MET A 24 -28.24 0.11 -0.21
C MET A 24 -28.84 -0.78 -1.29
N ALA A 25 -30.04 -0.45 -1.73
CA ALA A 25 -30.77 -1.11 -2.79
C ALA A 25 -29.86 -1.39 -3.99
N ALA A 26 -29.94 -2.60 -4.53
CA ALA A 26 -29.23 -3.02 -5.72
C ALA A 26 -29.45 -2.05 -6.87
N ILE A 27 -28.41 -1.41 -7.34
CA ILE A 27 -28.44 -0.59 -8.56
C ILE A 27 -28.55 -1.57 -9.75
N PRO A 28 -29.51 -1.37 -10.68
CA PRO A 28 -29.66 -2.26 -11.83
C PRO A 28 -28.40 -2.29 -12.68
N ASP A 29 -27.99 -3.49 -13.03
CA ASP A 29 -26.79 -3.83 -13.80
C ASP A 29 -27.04 -3.63 -15.31
N ASP A 30 -27.27 -2.43 -15.78
CA ASP A 30 -27.25 -2.19 -17.25
C ASP A 30 -27.16 -0.71 -17.67
N SER A 31 -26.48 0.13 -16.95
CA SER A 31 -26.13 1.44 -17.46
C SER A 31 -24.65 1.50 -17.80
N TYR A 32 -24.36 1.21 -19.05
CA TYR A 32 -23.13 1.62 -19.71
C TYR A 32 -22.81 3.07 -19.35
N TYR A 33 -21.84 3.20 -18.41
CA TYR A 33 -21.23 4.46 -18.08
C TYR A 33 -22.17 5.63 -17.70
N ASP A 34 -22.90 5.53 -16.64
CA ASP A 34 -23.11 6.73 -15.83
C ASP A 34 -21.84 6.98 -15.02
N GLN A 35 -20.83 7.57 -15.69
CA GLN A 35 -19.53 7.91 -15.13
C GLN A 35 -19.61 9.02 -14.08
N THR A 36 -20.78 9.54 -13.76
CA THR A 36 -20.97 10.66 -12.85
C THR A 36 -20.99 10.25 -11.38
N VAL A 37 -21.13 8.96 -11.08
CA VAL A 37 -21.05 8.46 -9.69
C VAL A 37 -19.83 7.57 -9.55
N LYS A 38 -18.64 8.14 -9.50
CA LYS A 38 -17.49 7.44 -8.95
C LYS A 38 -17.90 6.90 -7.59
N GLN A 39 -17.75 5.59 -7.41
CA GLN A 39 -18.11 4.92 -6.17
C GLN A 39 -17.30 5.53 -5.02
N ARG A 40 -17.96 6.34 -4.22
CA ARG A 40 -17.30 7.10 -3.17
C ARG A 40 -17.00 6.20 -1.97
N PHE A 41 -15.91 6.50 -1.32
CA PHE A 41 -15.39 5.72 -0.22
C PHE A 41 -16.30 5.71 1.00
N PRO A 42 -16.39 4.60 1.73
CA PRO A 42 -17.03 4.55 3.04
C PRO A 42 -16.29 5.47 4.02
N VAL A 43 -16.87 5.69 5.20
CA VAL A 43 -16.20 6.43 6.28
C VAL A 43 -14.88 5.78 6.66
N PHE A 44 -14.84 4.46 6.65
CA PHE A 44 -13.65 3.65 6.90
C PHE A 44 -13.40 2.71 5.72
N GLY A 45 -12.17 2.67 5.24
CA GLY A 45 -11.79 1.86 4.08
C GLY A 45 -10.32 1.47 4.06
N GLN A 46 -9.92 0.85 2.98
CA GLN A 46 -8.54 0.48 2.71
C GLN A 46 -7.87 1.58 1.87
N PHE A 47 -6.65 1.98 2.25
CA PHE A 47 -5.90 2.99 1.51
C PHE A 47 -4.93 2.38 0.50
N LYS A 48 -4.16 1.39 0.91
CA LYS A 48 -3.27 0.57 0.07
C LYS A 48 -3.63 -0.90 0.23
N GLU A 49 -2.95 -1.77 -0.49
CA GLU A 49 -3.11 -3.21 -0.37
C GLU A 49 -2.85 -3.69 1.06
N THR A 50 -3.68 -4.60 1.55
CA THR A 50 -3.49 -5.30 2.82
C THR A 50 -3.19 -6.74 2.53
N TYR A 51 -1.99 -7.21 2.90
CA TYR A 51 -1.52 -8.55 2.57
C TYR A 51 -0.63 -9.16 3.65
N PHE A 52 -0.53 -10.49 3.58
CA PHE A 52 0.38 -11.31 4.37
C PHE A 52 0.96 -12.37 3.43
N ILE A 53 2.24 -12.24 3.09
CA ILE A 53 2.92 -13.01 2.05
C ILE A 53 4.25 -13.53 2.53
N THR A 54 4.65 -14.70 2.04
CA THR A 54 5.95 -15.32 2.34
C THR A 54 6.72 -15.59 1.06
N GLY A 55 8.02 -15.58 1.15
CA GLY A 55 8.85 -15.86 -0.01
C GLY A 55 10.34 -15.86 0.28
N ILE A 56 11.10 -15.72 -0.78
CA ILE A 56 12.56 -15.87 -0.79
C ILE A 56 13.19 -14.81 -1.68
N PRO A 57 14.50 -14.55 -1.54
CA PRO A 57 15.24 -13.76 -2.50
C PRO A 57 15.17 -14.39 -3.89
N ALA A 58 14.88 -13.58 -4.91
CA ALA A 58 14.69 -14.03 -6.28
C ALA A 58 15.97 -14.56 -6.95
N ASN A 59 17.14 -14.24 -6.40
CA ASN A 59 18.45 -14.65 -6.90
C ASN A 59 19.05 -15.86 -6.17
N THR A 60 18.27 -16.50 -5.28
CA THR A 60 18.74 -17.69 -4.57
C THR A 60 18.40 -18.97 -5.34
N THR A 61 19.30 -19.95 -5.28
CA THR A 61 19.08 -21.31 -5.81
C THR A 61 18.70 -22.30 -4.72
N THR A 62 18.86 -21.91 -3.45
CA THR A 62 18.56 -22.72 -2.29
C THR A 62 17.60 -21.97 -1.38
N VAL A 63 16.54 -22.67 -0.97
CA VAL A 63 15.58 -22.14 0.01
C VAL A 63 15.92 -22.73 1.36
N ASP A 64 16.15 -21.87 2.33
CA ASP A 64 16.37 -22.28 3.71
C ASP A 64 15.70 -21.30 4.70
N LYS A 65 15.72 -21.66 5.97
CA LYS A 65 15.09 -20.88 7.04
C LYS A 65 15.71 -19.49 7.27
N HIS A 66 16.91 -19.24 6.75
CA HIS A 66 17.62 -17.96 6.94
C HIS A 66 17.36 -16.97 5.81
N ASN A 67 16.86 -17.45 4.65
CA ASN A 67 16.59 -16.61 3.51
C ASN A 67 15.11 -16.45 3.16
N ALA A 68 14.23 -17.25 3.79
CA ALA A 68 12.80 -17.09 3.66
C ALA A 68 12.27 -16.09 4.71
N ASP A 69 11.36 -15.25 4.30
CA ASP A 69 10.74 -14.25 5.15
C ASP A 69 9.21 -14.20 4.99
N ILE A 70 8.58 -13.43 5.86
CA ILE A 70 7.21 -12.97 5.69
C ILE A 70 7.25 -11.45 5.56
N ARG A 71 6.50 -10.93 4.58
CA ARG A 71 6.16 -9.53 4.47
C ARG A 71 4.68 -9.35 4.68
N PHE A 72 4.31 -8.37 5.50
CA PHE A 72 2.91 -8.00 5.68
C PHE A 72 2.71 -6.50 5.53
N GLN A 73 1.52 -6.12 5.12
CA GLN A 73 1.06 -4.75 5.07
C GLN A 73 -0.39 -4.68 5.51
N VAL A 74 -0.69 -3.72 6.37
CA VAL A 74 -2.06 -3.34 6.73
C VAL A 74 -2.23 -1.87 6.43
N SER A 75 -3.25 -1.51 5.67
CA SER A 75 -3.45 -0.13 5.26
C SER A 75 -4.91 0.27 5.33
N LEU A 76 -5.15 1.39 6.01
CA LEU A 76 -6.46 1.88 6.36
C LEU A 76 -6.59 3.36 5.97
N ALA A 77 -7.83 3.77 5.68
CA ALA A 77 -8.22 5.16 5.52
C ALA A 77 -9.47 5.46 6.33
N LEU A 78 -9.48 6.60 6.99
CA LEU A 78 -10.64 7.19 7.65
C LEU A 78 -10.98 8.49 6.92
N ARG A 79 -12.20 8.57 6.37
CA ARG A 79 -12.68 9.81 5.78
C ARG A 79 -13.08 10.79 6.87
N LEU A 80 -12.34 11.89 6.97
CA LEU A 80 -12.53 12.94 7.96
C LEU A 80 -13.56 13.98 7.50
N PHE A 81 -13.57 14.27 6.20
CA PHE A 81 -14.43 15.28 5.61
C PHE A 81 -14.75 14.94 4.16
N ARG A 82 -15.93 15.37 3.66
CA ARG A 82 -16.38 15.16 2.29
C ARG A 82 -17.09 16.39 1.74
N THR A 83 -16.76 16.73 0.51
CA THR A 83 -17.54 17.62 -0.36
C THR A 83 -18.05 16.85 -1.58
N GLU A 84 -18.63 17.56 -2.55
CA GLU A 84 -19.05 16.96 -3.82
C GLU A 84 -17.92 16.28 -4.57
N ASN A 85 -16.71 16.88 -4.63
CA ASN A 85 -15.58 16.40 -5.43
C ASN A 85 -14.32 16.11 -4.61
N VAL A 86 -14.35 16.26 -3.28
CA VAL A 86 -13.17 16.12 -2.43
C VAL A 86 -13.48 15.30 -1.19
N ASP A 87 -12.59 14.35 -0.88
CA ASP A 87 -12.54 13.66 0.40
C ASP A 87 -11.22 14.02 1.11
N ILE A 88 -11.27 14.35 2.41
CA ILE A 88 -10.10 14.47 3.27
C ILE A 88 -9.98 13.19 4.07
N LEU A 89 -8.82 12.55 4.01
CA LEU A 89 -8.57 11.23 4.58
C LEU A 89 -7.44 11.29 5.59
N GLY A 90 -7.67 10.75 6.77
CA GLY A 90 -6.61 10.25 7.64
C GLY A 90 -6.21 8.85 7.16
N THR A 91 -4.93 8.60 6.96
CA THR A 91 -4.41 7.32 6.46
C THR A 91 -3.43 6.71 7.44
N TYR A 92 -3.38 5.38 7.46
CA TYR A 92 -2.41 4.64 8.24
C TYR A 92 -1.98 3.42 7.45
N THR A 93 -0.67 3.22 7.30
CA THR A 93 -0.11 2.01 6.72
C THR A 93 0.96 1.46 7.65
N GLU A 94 0.90 0.19 7.95
CA GLU A 94 1.92 -0.54 8.67
C GLU A 94 2.49 -1.62 7.75
N THR A 95 3.82 -1.68 7.65
CA THR A 95 4.52 -2.67 6.82
C THR A 95 5.58 -3.33 7.66
N GLY A 96 5.63 -4.67 7.65
CA GLY A 96 6.64 -5.42 8.40
C GLY A 96 7.35 -6.46 7.55
N VAL A 97 8.60 -6.74 7.91
CA VAL A 97 9.39 -7.87 7.41
C VAL A 97 9.80 -8.73 8.60
N TRP A 98 9.47 -10.01 8.52
CA TRP A 98 9.60 -10.96 9.63
C TRP A 98 10.28 -12.24 9.17
N ASN A 99 11.46 -12.54 9.73
CA ASN A 99 12.19 -13.77 9.49
C ASN A 99 11.61 -14.91 10.37
N VAL A 100 10.34 -15.25 10.15
CA VAL A 100 9.59 -16.19 10.97
C VAL A 100 10.21 -17.58 10.99
N TYR A 101 10.91 -17.96 9.94
CA TYR A 101 11.53 -19.28 9.77
C TYR A 101 12.90 -19.41 10.45
N ASP A 102 13.51 -18.29 10.80
CA ASP A 102 14.82 -18.27 11.45
C ASP A 102 14.73 -18.56 12.96
N THR A 103 15.85 -18.86 13.55
CA THR A 103 15.98 -19.08 15.00
C THR A 103 15.52 -17.83 15.76
N SER A 104 14.64 -18.02 16.75
CA SER A 104 13.97 -16.93 17.50
C SER A 104 13.03 -16.03 16.69
N SER A 105 12.77 -16.36 15.44
CA SER A 105 11.79 -15.68 14.57
C SER A 105 11.84 -14.14 14.69
N PRO A 106 12.98 -13.48 14.39
CA PRO A 106 13.13 -12.05 14.63
C PRO A 106 12.28 -11.23 13.65
N LEU A 107 11.56 -10.24 14.17
CA LEU A 107 10.96 -9.18 13.36
C LEU A 107 12.10 -8.25 12.92
N VAL A 108 12.36 -8.19 11.62
CA VAL A 108 13.45 -7.40 11.02
C VAL A 108 13.15 -5.92 11.16
N GLU A 109 11.96 -5.52 10.73
CA GLU A 109 11.48 -4.14 10.85
C GLU A 109 9.96 -4.11 10.83
N ASN A 110 9.40 -3.16 11.55
CA ASN A 110 8.01 -2.76 11.44
C ASN A 110 7.95 -1.26 11.22
N ALA A 111 7.43 -0.81 10.08
CA ALA A 111 7.35 0.59 9.71
C ALA A 111 5.91 1.09 9.81
N PHE A 112 5.72 2.19 10.53
CA PHE A 112 4.46 2.87 10.78
C PHE A 112 4.38 4.10 9.90
N ASN A 113 3.29 4.28 9.16
CA ASN A 113 3.14 5.39 8.22
C ASN A 113 1.74 6.03 8.37
N PRO A 114 1.50 6.85 9.41
CA PRO A 114 0.36 7.73 9.47
C PRO A 114 0.46 8.86 8.43
N GLY A 115 -0.68 9.31 7.91
CA GLY A 115 -0.75 10.36 6.92
C GLY A 115 -2.08 11.09 6.90
N LEU A 116 -2.08 12.18 6.15
CA LEU A 116 -3.27 12.96 5.84
C LEU A 116 -3.24 13.27 4.36
N CYS A 117 -4.34 13.07 3.63
CA CYS A 117 -4.41 13.44 2.24
C CYS A 117 -5.77 14.01 1.84
N VAL A 118 -5.73 14.80 0.79
CA VAL A 118 -6.87 15.30 0.04
C VAL A 118 -6.98 14.44 -1.21
N TYR A 119 -8.12 13.78 -1.39
CA TYR A 119 -8.46 13.05 -2.60
C TYR A 119 -9.45 13.89 -3.41
N TRP A 120 -9.06 14.32 -4.60
CA TRP A 120 -9.87 15.14 -5.48
C TRP A 120 -10.31 14.34 -6.71
N PHE A 121 -11.61 14.10 -6.82
CA PHE A 121 -12.29 13.49 -7.96
C PHE A 121 -12.52 14.58 -9.02
N ALA A 122 -11.51 14.84 -9.86
CA ALA A 122 -11.52 15.99 -10.76
C ALA A 122 -12.52 15.82 -11.90
N ASP A 123 -12.52 14.65 -12.54
CA ASP A 123 -13.48 14.26 -13.58
C ASP A 123 -13.59 12.72 -13.65
N PRO A 124 -14.45 12.13 -14.50
CA PRO A 124 -14.62 10.68 -14.59
C PRO A 124 -13.35 9.88 -14.84
N LYS A 125 -12.33 10.47 -15.48
CA LYS A 125 -11.08 9.80 -15.85
C LYS A 125 -9.89 10.18 -14.96
N TRP A 126 -9.97 11.33 -14.28
CA TRP A 126 -8.84 11.84 -13.50
C TRP A 126 -9.16 11.98 -12.03
N ASP A 127 -8.26 11.47 -11.21
CA ASP A 127 -8.21 11.71 -9.78
C ASP A 127 -6.85 12.27 -9.39
N PHE A 128 -6.83 13.11 -8.35
CA PHE A 128 -5.61 13.65 -7.80
C PHE A 128 -5.57 13.44 -6.28
N LEU A 129 -4.40 13.12 -5.77
CA LEU A 129 -4.15 13.04 -4.33
C LEU A 129 -3.02 14.00 -3.98
N PHE A 130 -3.22 14.72 -2.88
CA PHE A 130 -2.19 15.58 -2.29
C PHE A 130 -2.11 15.24 -0.80
N GLY A 131 -0.93 14.94 -0.29
CA GLY A 131 -0.85 14.50 1.08
C GLY A 131 0.50 14.68 1.72
N VAL A 132 0.50 14.43 3.02
CA VAL A 132 1.68 14.34 3.87
C VAL A 132 1.65 13.03 4.64
N SER A 133 2.80 12.45 4.88
CA SER A 133 2.92 11.24 5.69
C SER A 133 4.20 11.23 6.50
N HIS A 134 4.15 10.57 7.64
CA HIS A 134 5.29 10.27 8.48
C HIS A 134 5.55 8.78 8.48
N GLN A 135 6.72 8.34 8.08
CA GLN A 135 7.11 6.93 8.16
C GLN A 135 8.22 6.76 9.18
N SER A 136 8.04 5.85 10.13
CA SER A 136 9.06 5.53 11.15
C SER A 136 9.07 4.05 11.47
N ASN A 137 10.23 3.53 11.87
CA ASN A 137 10.39 2.13 12.22
C ASN A 137 10.23 1.84 13.73
N GLY A 138 9.98 2.83 14.55
CA GLY A 138 9.75 2.66 15.99
C GLY A 138 10.96 2.18 16.79
N TYR A 139 12.14 2.06 16.18
CA TYR A 139 13.36 1.74 16.90
C TYR A 139 13.90 2.96 17.65
N VAL A 140 14.80 2.70 18.58
CA VAL A 140 15.51 3.71 19.36
C VAL A 140 16.99 3.76 18.97
N ASN A 141 17.66 4.86 19.33
CA ASN A 141 19.10 5.06 19.14
C ASN A 141 19.51 4.96 17.66
N GLU A 142 20.62 4.30 17.39
CA GLU A 142 21.23 4.20 16.06
C GLU A 142 20.37 3.47 15.01
N LYS A 143 19.40 2.65 15.45
CA LYS A 143 18.46 1.95 14.56
C LYS A 143 17.21 2.76 14.25
N SER A 144 16.98 3.87 14.93
CA SER A 144 15.83 4.74 14.66
C SER A 144 15.90 5.32 13.25
N ARG A 145 14.80 5.20 12.51
CA ARG A 145 14.64 5.77 11.16
C ARG A 145 13.26 6.39 11.05
N SER A 146 13.22 7.62 10.54
CA SER A 146 11.95 8.25 10.19
C SER A 146 12.11 9.16 8.97
N VAL A 147 11.05 9.31 8.20
CA VAL A 147 10.97 10.14 7.01
C VAL A 147 9.62 10.82 6.96
N ASN A 148 9.62 12.14 6.78
CA ASN A 148 8.44 12.93 6.50
C ASN A 148 8.36 13.18 5.00
N THR A 149 7.19 13.00 4.41
CA THR A 149 6.99 13.10 2.97
C THR A 149 5.76 13.95 2.66
N ALA A 150 5.91 14.93 1.78
CA ALA A 150 4.79 15.57 1.11
C ALA A 150 4.72 15.01 -0.32
N TYR A 151 3.52 14.71 -0.82
CA TYR A 151 3.36 14.09 -2.13
C TYR A 151 2.17 14.63 -2.90
N ALA A 152 2.27 14.49 -4.22
CA ALA A 152 1.19 14.67 -5.17
C ALA A 152 1.13 13.44 -6.09
N GLU A 153 -0.07 12.96 -6.37
CA GLU A 153 -0.33 11.81 -7.22
C GLU A 153 -1.45 12.14 -8.20
N ALA A 154 -1.27 11.75 -9.46
CA ALA A 154 -2.30 11.80 -10.49
C ALA A 154 -2.63 10.40 -10.95
N ILE A 155 -3.92 10.09 -11.07
CA ILE A 155 -4.46 8.81 -11.51
C ILE A 155 -5.33 9.04 -12.74
N TYR A 156 -5.02 8.34 -13.81
CA TYR A 156 -5.75 8.39 -15.07
C TYR A 156 -6.38 7.04 -15.38
N SER A 157 -7.69 7.01 -15.58
CA SER A 157 -8.49 5.81 -15.90
C SER A 157 -9.02 5.94 -17.33
N PRO A 158 -8.23 5.59 -18.38
CA PRO A 158 -8.67 5.72 -19.77
C PRO A 158 -9.86 4.84 -20.09
N ILE A 159 -9.91 3.65 -19.52
CA ILE A 159 -10.97 2.65 -19.63
C ILE A 159 -11.22 2.00 -18.26
N LYS A 160 -12.34 1.32 -18.10
CA LYS A 160 -12.77 0.65 -16.86
C LYS A 160 -11.68 -0.23 -16.23
N ASP A 161 -10.94 -0.96 -17.06
CA ASP A 161 -10.04 -2.00 -16.61
C ASP A 161 -8.57 -1.57 -16.51
N LEU A 162 -8.25 -0.33 -16.86
CA LEU A 162 -6.88 0.19 -16.86
C LEU A 162 -6.80 1.49 -16.07
N GLN A 163 -5.88 1.53 -15.11
CA GLN A 163 -5.45 2.74 -14.43
C GLN A 163 -3.96 2.97 -14.63
N LEU A 164 -3.61 4.20 -14.89
CA LEU A 164 -2.22 4.66 -14.97
C LEU A 164 -2.03 5.73 -13.91
N GLY A 165 -0.90 5.74 -13.26
CA GLY A 165 -0.65 6.74 -12.24
C GLY A 165 0.79 7.20 -12.19
N GLY A 166 0.94 8.40 -11.66
CA GLY A 166 2.24 8.98 -11.37
C GLY A 166 2.21 9.73 -10.05
N LYS A 167 3.21 9.51 -9.24
CA LYS A 167 3.38 10.13 -7.93
C LYS A 167 4.72 10.80 -7.84
N LEU A 168 4.73 12.03 -7.36
CA LEU A 168 5.92 12.77 -6.99
C LEU A 168 5.89 13.01 -5.48
N TRP A 169 7.05 13.02 -4.87
CA TRP A 169 7.18 13.34 -3.45
C TRP A 169 8.43 14.16 -3.17
N TYR A 170 8.31 14.99 -2.16
CA TYR A 170 9.42 15.68 -1.53
C TYR A 170 9.56 15.15 -0.10
N GLY A 171 10.77 14.71 0.24
CA GLY A 171 11.05 14.18 1.57
C GLY A 171 11.80 15.18 2.43
N TYR A 172 11.31 15.36 3.62
CA TYR A 172 11.96 16.09 4.70
C TYR A 172 12.26 15.13 5.84
N TYR A 173 13.47 15.18 6.37
CA TYR A 173 13.86 14.36 7.52
C TYR A 173 14.57 15.24 8.57
N GLU A 174 14.29 14.97 9.82
CA GLU A 174 15.10 15.47 10.91
C GLU A 174 16.41 14.72 10.97
N HIS A 175 17.45 15.36 11.47
CA HIS A 175 18.85 14.90 11.48
C HIS A 175 19.00 13.50 12.09
N ILE A 176 18.83 12.44 11.29
CA ILE A 176 19.08 11.06 11.71
C ILE A 176 20.37 10.58 11.05
N PRO A 177 21.37 10.15 11.82
CA PRO A 177 22.60 9.60 11.28
C PRO A 177 22.28 8.44 10.33
N GLY A 178 22.73 8.53 9.06
CA GLY A 178 22.61 7.46 8.06
C GLY A 178 21.53 7.63 7.00
N LEU A 179 20.64 8.64 7.07
CA LEU A 179 19.62 8.90 6.05
C LEU A 179 19.99 9.85 4.89
N PRO A 180 21.19 10.53 4.81
CA PRO A 180 21.48 11.44 3.70
C PRO A 180 21.35 10.82 2.31
N HIS A 181 21.38 9.49 2.22
CA HIS A 181 21.31 8.74 0.96
C HIS A 181 19.95 8.07 0.69
N TYR A 182 18.98 8.19 1.59
CA TYR A 182 17.67 7.55 1.41
C TYR A 182 17.01 8.01 0.12
N PHE A 183 16.80 9.32 -0.08
CA PHE A 183 16.17 9.84 -1.29
C PHE A 183 17.03 9.64 -2.54
N LYS A 184 18.34 9.47 -2.40
CA LYS A 184 19.19 9.06 -3.53
C LYS A 184 18.79 7.68 -4.06
N ARG A 185 18.38 6.76 -3.18
CA ARG A 185 17.94 5.40 -3.51
C ARG A 185 16.43 5.34 -3.81
N ARG A 186 15.64 6.02 -2.98
CA ARG A 186 14.19 6.07 -3.08
C ARG A 186 13.71 6.88 -4.29
N GLY A 187 14.50 7.90 -4.73
CA GLY A 187 14.07 8.86 -5.76
C GLY A 187 13.01 9.82 -5.25
N PHE A 188 12.41 10.55 -6.19
CA PHE A 188 11.40 11.58 -5.93
C PHE A 188 10.08 11.34 -6.65
N GLY A 189 9.91 10.17 -7.29
CA GLY A 189 8.68 9.85 -7.98
C GLY A 189 8.61 8.39 -8.40
N ALA A 190 7.41 7.96 -8.73
CA ALA A 190 7.12 6.65 -9.31
C ALA A 190 6.02 6.78 -10.35
N VAL A 191 5.99 5.84 -11.27
CA VAL A 191 4.88 5.61 -12.19
C VAL A 191 4.38 4.19 -12.02
N TRP A 192 3.09 3.99 -12.23
CA TRP A 192 2.47 2.69 -12.10
C TRP A 192 1.33 2.49 -13.10
N ALA A 193 1.02 1.24 -13.35
CA ALA A 193 -0.13 0.82 -14.13
C ALA A 193 -0.82 -0.34 -13.44
N THR A 194 -2.14 -0.31 -13.36
CA THR A 194 -2.97 -1.42 -12.87
C THR A 194 -3.93 -1.83 -13.97
N TYR A 195 -3.87 -3.10 -14.34
CA TYR A 195 -4.83 -3.73 -15.25
C TYR A 195 -5.73 -4.71 -14.47
N ARG A 196 -7.04 -4.63 -14.73
CA ARG A 196 -8.04 -5.49 -14.11
C ARG A 196 -8.70 -6.37 -15.16
N ALA A 197 -8.93 -7.63 -14.81
CA ALA A 197 -9.58 -8.59 -15.69
C ALA A 197 -10.61 -9.42 -14.90
N PHE A 198 -11.49 -10.11 -15.63
CA PHE A 198 -12.52 -11.00 -15.06
C PHE A 198 -13.39 -10.29 -14.01
N ASP A 199 -13.98 -9.15 -14.38
CA ASP A 199 -14.79 -8.32 -13.48
C ASP A 199 -14.07 -7.93 -12.18
N ASN A 200 -12.84 -7.43 -12.32
CA ASN A 200 -11.93 -7.06 -11.22
C ASN A 200 -11.52 -8.21 -10.30
N ARG A 201 -11.69 -9.47 -10.71
CA ARG A 201 -11.18 -10.61 -9.93
C ARG A 201 -9.68 -10.74 -10.01
N LEU A 202 -9.10 -10.47 -11.18
CA LEU A 202 -7.66 -10.47 -11.40
C LEU A 202 -7.17 -9.03 -11.51
N ASN A 203 -6.25 -8.64 -10.64
CA ASN A 203 -5.59 -7.34 -10.69
C ASN A 203 -4.09 -7.57 -10.86
N PHE A 204 -3.51 -6.89 -11.83
CA PHE A 204 -2.07 -6.84 -12.07
C PHE A 204 -1.60 -5.40 -11.96
N THR A 205 -0.65 -5.14 -11.07
CA THR A 205 -0.03 -3.82 -10.91
C THR A 205 1.46 -3.91 -11.18
N ALA A 206 1.97 -3.00 -12.00
CA ALA A 206 3.38 -2.78 -12.25
C ALA A 206 3.75 -1.38 -11.80
N LEU A 207 4.81 -1.26 -11.00
CA LEU A 207 5.33 -0.01 -10.48
C LEU A 207 6.82 0.12 -10.78
N VAL A 208 7.21 1.30 -11.23
CA VAL A 208 8.60 1.68 -11.47
C VAL A 208 8.91 2.98 -10.74
N ASN A 209 9.90 2.92 -9.87
CA ASN A 209 10.39 4.05 -9.12
C ASN A 209 11.89 4.23 -9.37
N PRO A 210 12.31 5.18 -10.20
CA PRO A 210 13.72 5.45 -10.47
C PRO A 210 14.39 6.11 -9.27
N SER A 211 15.66 5.76 -9.05
CA SER A 211 16.52 6.53 -8.15
C SER A 211 16.70 7.97 -8.66
N ASN A 212 17.13 8.90 -7.80
CA ASN A 212 17.33 10.29 -8.21
C ASN A 212 18.38 10.50 -9.32
N THR A 213 19.24 9.51 -9.54
CA THR A 213 20.25 9.53 -10.61
C THR A 213 19.84 8.75 -11.85
N PHE A 214 18.66 8.12 -11.85
CA PHE A 214 18.17 7.22 -12.91
C PHE A 214 19.10 6.03 -13.22
N LYS A 215 20.08 5.74 -12.36
CA LYS A 215 21.01 4.61 -12.52
C LYS A 215 20.46 3.29 -11.99
N ASN A 216 19.49 3.38 -11.07
CA ASN A 216 18.84 2.23 -10.46
C ASN A 216 17.33 2.46 -10.47
N TYR A 217 16.59 1.36 -10.48
CA TYR A 217 15.14 1.34 -10.44
C TYR A 217 14.67 0.43 -9.31
N ASN A 218 13.66 0.86 -8.60
CA ASN A 218 12.89 0.00 -7.71
C ASN A 218 11.67 -0.45 -8.50
N LEU A 219 11.53 -1.75 -8.65
CA LEU A 219 10.47 -2.38 -9.42
C LEU A 219 9.58 -3.17 -8.48
N GLU A 220 8.28 -3.11 -8.73
CA GLU A 220 7.32 -3.94 -8.03
C GLU A 220 6.24 -4.41 -9.01
N PHE A 221 5.94 -5.71 -8.96
CA PHE A 221 4.87 -6.34 -9.71
C PHE A 221 3.99 -7.09 -8.72
N ASN A 222 2.72 -6.71 -8.66
CA ASN A 222 1.73 -7.33 -7.79
C ASN A 222 0.66 -8.00 -8.65
N LEU A 223 0.30 -9.21 -8.27
CA LEU A 223 -0.79 -9.96 -8.87
C LEU A 223 -1.73 -10.40 -7.76
N SER A 224 -3.00 -10.02 -7.82
CA SER A 224 -4.02 -10.52 -6.91
C SER A 224 -5.14 -11.21 -7.66
N TYR A 225 -5.62 -12.32 -7.10
CA TYR A 225 -6.79 -13.04 -7.60
C TYR A 225 -7.80 -13.18 -6.48
N ARG A 226 -8.95 -12.50 -6.62
CA ARG A 226 -10.03 -12.50 -5.64
C ARG A 226 -10.76 -13.83 -5.64
N LEU A 227 -10.90 -14.43 -4.47
CA LEU A 227 -11.53 -15.75 -4.29
C LEU A 227 -13.04 -15.65 -4.16
N SER A 228 -13.57 -14.50 -3.71
CA SER A 228 -15.00 -14.26 -3.51
C SER A 228 -15.34 -12.81 -3.81
N ASP A 229 -16.53 -12.57 -4.37
CA ASP A 229 -17.10 -11.23 -4.57
C ASP A 229 -18.20 -10.93 -3.54
N LYS A 230 -18.42 -11.85 -2.60
CA LYS A 230 -19.44 -11.74 -1.57
C LYS A 230 -18.85 -11.26 -0.26
N GLY A 231 -19.50 -10.27 0.36
CA GLY A 231 -19.09 -9.70 1.63
C GLY A 231 -18.35 -8.37 1.49
N THR A 232 -18.00 -7.79 2.62
CA THR A 232 -17.25 -6.53 2.72
C THR A 232 -15.75 -6.77 2.59
N PHE A 233 -15.26 -7.88 3.13
CA PHE A 233 -13.88 -8.32 3.07
C PHE A 233 -13.75 -9.40 2.01
N LEU A 234 -12.95 -9.14 1.00
CA LEU A 234 -12.78 -10.00 -0.17
C LEU A 234 -11.39 -10.63 -0.11
N PRO A 235 -11.30 -11.92 0.27
CA PRO A 235 -10.03 -12.61 0.32
C PRO A 235 -9.49 -12.84 -1.09
N ALA A 236 -8.18 -12.64 -1.27
CA ALA A 236 -7.48 -12.85 -2.52
C ALA A 236 -6.19 -13.65 -2.31
N ILE A 237 -5.79 -14.41 -3.30
CA ILE A 237 -4.41 -14.90 -3.42
C ILE A 237 -3.57 -13.74 -3.96
N PHE A 238 -2.41 -13.54 -3.38
CA PHE A 238 -1.55 -12.41 -3.71
C PHE A 238 -0.12 -12.89 -3.97
N ALA A 239 0.46 -12.42 -5.07
CA ALA A 239 1.85 -12.65 -5.42
C ALA A 239 2.54 -11.32 -5.69
N GLN A 240 3.76 -11.18 -5.20
CA GLN A 240 4.59 -9.99 -5.37
C GLN A 240 5.98 -10.37 -5.84
N PHE A 241 6.46 -9.68 -6.86
CA PHE A 241 7.87 -9.57 -7.17
C PHE A 241 8.31 -8.15 -6.87
N ARG A 242 9.35 -8.00 -6.06
CA ARG A 242 9.96 -6.71 -5.77
C ARG A 242 11.46 -6.79 -5.98
N SER A 243 12.04 -5.75 -6.60
CA SER A 243 13.47 -5.65 -6.83
C SER A 243 13.91 -4.19 -6.70
N GLY A 244 14.87 -3.91 -5.84
CA GLY A 244 15.35 -2.56 -5.63
C GLY A 244 15.88 -2.27 -4.24
N TYR A 245 16.03 -0.99 -3.97
CA TYR A 245 16.42 -0.45 -2.67
C TYR A 245 15.19 -0.10 -1.81
N CYS A 246 15.42 0.29 -0.57
CA CYS A 246 14.40 0.84 0.33
C CYS A 246 13.24 -0.14 0.59
N GLU A 247 13.51 -1.44 0.69
CA GLU A 247 12.48 -2.37 1.10
C GLU A 247 12.06 -2.12 2.55
N THR A 248 13.03 -1.82 3.41
CA THR A 248 12.82 -1.36 4.79
C THR A 248 13.57 -0.04 5.02
N LEU A 249 13.19 0.71 6.05
CA LEU A 249 13.93 1.92 6.43
C LEU A 249 15.32 1.60 6.99
N LEU A 250 15.44 0.47 7.69
CA LEU A 250 16.71 0.02 8.29
C LEU A 250 17.72 -0.38 7.21
N ASN A 251 17.26 -1.09 6.19
CA ASN A 251 18.09 -1.61 5.11
C ASN A 251 17.92 -0.83 3.78
N PHE A 252 17.58 0.47 3.86
CA PHE A 252 17.29 1.28 2.68
C PHE A 252 18.39 1.31 1.61
N ASN A 253 19.63 1.03 1.99
CA ASN A 253 20.81 1.03 1.12
C ASN A 253 21.16 -0.36 0.54
N LYS A 254 20.43 -1.41 0.92
CA LYS A 254 20.58 -2.74 0.33
C LYS A 254 19.70 -2.87 -0.91
N TYR A 255 20.27 -3.43 -1.96
CA TYR A 255 19.52 -3.85 -3.13
C TYR A 255 19.07 -5.29 -2.91
N GLU A 256 17.78 -5.50 -2.89
CA GLU A 256 17.18 -6.80 -2.60
C GLU A 256 16.14 -7.12 -3.67
N SER A 257 16.00 -8.39 -4.01
CA SER A 257 14.97 -8.87 -4.93
C SER A 257 14.29 -10.08 -4.32
N HIS A 258 12.95 -10.03 -4.22
CA HIS A 258 12.16 -11.07 -3.59
C HIS A 258 10.98 -11.49 -4.46
N ILE A 259 10.63 -12.75 -4.39
CA ILE A 259 9.36 -13.29 -4.87
C ILE A 259 8.60 -13.81 -3.65
N ARG A 260 7.38 -13.32 -3.45
CA ARG A 260 6.52 -13.69 -2.32
C ARG A 260 5.13 -14.03 -2.79
N VAL A 261 4.49 -14.98 -2.10
CA VAL A 261 3.10 -15.36 -2.34
C VAL A 261 2.37 -15.52 -1.01
N GLY A 262 1.07 -15.36 -1.01
CA GLY A 262 0.23 -15.54 0.17
C GLY A 262 -1.15 -14.97 -0.07
N PHE A 263 -1.67 -14.25 0.91
CA PHE A 263 -3.04 -13.77 0.90
C PHE A 263 -3.07 -12.25 0.99
N ALA A 264 -4.06 -11.66 0.31
CA ALA A 264 -4.48 -10.29 0.50
C ALA A 264 -5.92 -10.25 0.98
N LEU A 265 -6.25 -9.16 1.64
CA LEU A 265 -7.61 -8.81 2.00
C LEU A 265 -7.96 -7.51 1.29
N GLU A 266 -8.90 -7.58 0.37
CA GLU A 266 -9.42 -6.41 -0.32
C GLU A 266 -10.73 -5.97 0.35
N LEU A 267 -10.94 -4.68 0.49
CA LEU A 267 -12.25 -4.15 0.85
C LEU A 267 -13.02 -3.87 -0.44
N LYS A 268 -14.30 -4.28 -0.49
CA LYS A 268 -15.17 -4.08 -1.65
C LYS A 268 -15.22 -2.62 -2.11
N HIS A 269 -14.99 -1.69 -1.18
CA HIS A 269 -14.93 -0.26 -1.41
C HIS A 269 -13.63 0.28 -0.81
N GLY A 270 -12.54 0.22 -1.56
CA GLY A 270 -11.22 0.71 -1.11
C GLY A 270 -10.68 1.80 -2.03
N TYR A 271 -9.80 2.66 -1.52
CA TYR A 271 -8.97 3.52 -2.35
C TYR A 271 -7.93 2.66 -3.03
N ASN A 272 -7.92 2.67 -4.35
CA ASN A 272 -6.89 1.99 -5.11
C ASN A 272 -5.67 2.92 -5.29
N SER A 273 -5.09 3.37 -4.18
CA SER A 273 -3.76 3.97 -4.24
C SER A 273 -2.75 2.84 -4.34
N SER A 274 -2.28 2.57 -5.54
CA SER A 274 -1.37 1.45 -5.84
C SER A 274 0.08 1.75 -5.47
N ILE A 275 0.39 2.86 -4.78
CA ILE A 275 1.77 3.26 -4.56
C ILE A 275 2.15 3.12 -3.09
N HIS A 276 3.19 2.35 -2.87
CA HIS A 276 3.85 2.10 -1.58
C HIS A 276 4.70 3.27 -1.10
#